data_17b172a384881acf0b91e845d8177b07
#
_entry.id   17b172a384881acf0b91e845d8177b07
#
_cell.length_a   1.000
_cell.length_b   1.000
_cell.length_c   1.000
_cell.angle_alpha   90.00
_cell.angle_beta   90.00
_cell.angle_gamma   90.00
#
_symmetry.space_group_name_H-M   'P 1'
#
loop_
_entity.id
_entity.type
_entity.pdbx_description
1 polymer ?
#
loop_
_entity_poly.entity_id
_entity_poly.type
_entity_poly.pdbx_seq_one_letter_code
_entity_poly.pdbx_strand_id
1 'polypeptide(L)'
;MGSDWVLAAVIAQVMLLFMIVAGFSGALWFMQAMGCGKMSEAFGRNRTLLCLIPVVRYVPLGLVISNGRRASRVIWTVMLMLSGIGMAIALVLALPVSVAIDNYTVELDYDMRYIGEAMQTAMWCIVALVVLVWRTVLSAGHLTVYLRCFKKWLAVVLGVCGVVLPVAPFALLAAAHRRKISPDPAEKEEAE
;
A
#
# COMPACT_ATOMS: atom_id res chain seq x y z
N MET A 1 11.31 -21.73 37.61
CA MET A 1 11.61 -20.27 37.63
C MET A 1 12.38 -19.74 36.42
N GLY A 2 13.10 -20.58 35.64
CA GLY A 2 13.86 -20.09 34.45
C GLY A 2 13.05 -19.87 33.16
N SER A 3 11.97 -20.59 32.98
CA SER A 3 11.16 -20.51 31.72
C SER A 3 10.38 -19.22 31.60
N ASP A 4 9.90 -18.67 32.70
CA ASP A 4 8.98 -17.52 32.67
C ASP A 4 9.70 -16.21 32.26
N TRP A 5 10.97 -16.06 32.65
CA TRP A 5 11.80 -14.92 32.23
C TRP A 5 12.17 -14.97 30.76
N VAL A 6 12.44 -16.17 30.24
CA VAL A 6 12.73 -16.32 28.78
C VAL A 6 11.49 -15.99 27.97
N LEU A 7 10.33 -16.48 28.39
CA LEU A 7 9.06 -16.17 27.71
C LEU A 7 8.76 -14.66 27.75
N ALA A 8 8.91 -14.03 28.92
CA ALA A 8 8.70 -12.58 29.07
C ALA A 8 9.67 -11.77 28.20
N ALA A 9 10.94 -12.17 28.09
CA ALA A 9 11.93 -11.52 27.24
C ALA A 9 11.57 -11.65 25.74
N VAL A 10 11.13 -12.84 25.30
CA VAL A 10 10.69 -13.07 23.92
C VAL A 10 9.47 -12.21 23.59
N ILE A 11 8.46 -12.18 24.46
CA ILE A 11 7.28 -11.35 24.27
C ILE A 11 7.65 -9.87 24.17
N ALA A 12 8.53 -9.39 25.06
CA ALA A 12 8.99 -7.99 25.04
C ALA A 12 9.73 -7.64 23.72
N GLN A 13 10.58 -8.54 23.21
CA GLN A 13 11.26 -8.34 21.92
C GLN A 13 10.29 -8.31 20.75
N VAL A 14 9.30 -9.21 20.71
CA VAL A 14 8.27 -9.24 19.67
C VAL A 14 7.45 -7.96 19.69
N MET A 15 7.03 -7.50 20.88
CA MET A 15 6.28 -6.25 21.05
C MET A 15 7.10 -5.03 20.61
N LEU A 16 8.38 -4.97 20.96
CA LEU A 16 9.28 -3.90 20.54
C LEU A 16 9.45 -3.88 19.03
N LEU A 17 9.67 -5.03 18.40
CA LEU A 17 9.77 -5.15 16.95
C LEU A 17 8.48 -4.69 16.27
N PHE A 18 7.32 -5.12 16.78
CA PHE A 18 6.03 -4.70 16.28
C PHE A 18 5.85 -3.17 16.36
N MET A 19 6.21 -2.55 17.49
CA MET A 19 6.13 -1.10 17.67
C MET A 19 7.03 -0.35 16.68
N ILE A 20 8.27 -0.84 16.46
CA ILE A 20 9.19 -0.25 15.48
C ILE A 20 8.62 -0.34 14.07
N VAL A 21 8.14 -1.51 13.66
CA VAL A 21 7.55 -1.73 12.32
C VAL A 21 6.29 -0.89 12.12
N ALA A 22 5.41 -0.84 13.12
CA ALA A 22 4.18 -0.03 13.08
C ALA A 22 4.50 1.47 13.00
N GLY A 23 5.44 1.96 13.81
CA GLY A 23 5.89 3.34 13.79
C GLY A 23 6.50 3.75 12.45
N PHE A 24 7.38 2.92 11.90
CA PHE A 24 8.00 3.15 10.60
C PHE A 24 6.96 3.15 9.47
N SER A 25 6.04 2.18 9.47
CA SER A 25 4.95 2.09 8.50
C SER A 25 4.01 3.28 8.59
N GLY A 26 3.69 3.75 9.80
CA GLY A 26 2.90 4.95 10.04
C GLY A 26 3.58 6.23 9.51
N ALA A 27 4.88 6.37 9.71
CA ALA A 27 5.65 7.48 9.17
C ALA A 27 5.65 7.49 7.64
N LEU A 28 5.90 6.34 7.00
CA LEU A 28 5.83 6.20 5.53
C LEU A 28 4.44 6.52 4.99
N TRP A 29 3.40 6.06 5.68
CA TRP A 29 2.02 6.39 5.36
C TRP A 29 1.76 7.88 5.40
N PHE A 30 2.18 8.55 6.47
CA PHE A 30 2.01 9.98 6.64
C PHE A 30 2.74 10.77 5.55
N MET A 31 4.00 10.41 5.23
CA MET A 31 4.76 11.03 4.15
C MET A 31 4.05 10.88 2.78
N GLN A 32 3.49 9.72 2.50
CA GLN A 32 2.72 9.47 1.28
C GLN A 32 1.46 10.34 1.23
N ALA A 33 0.74 10.44 2.34
CA ALA A 33 -0.46 11.27 2.46
C ALA A 33 -0.14 12.76 2.25
N MET A 34 0.93 13.26 2.84
CA MET A 34 1.41 14.64 2.66
C MET A 34 1.79 14.92 1.21
N GLY A 35 2.54 14.01 0.57
CA GLY A 35 2.92 14.15 -0.84
C GLY A 35 1.70 14.19 -1.77
N CYS A 36 0.76 13.25 -1.59
CA CYS A 36 -0.49 13.20 -2.35
C CYS A 36 -1.39 14.41 -2.09
N GLY A 37 -1.48 14.86 -0.83
CA GLY A 37 -2.26 16.03 -0.43
C GLY A 37 -1.77 17.30 -1.13
N LYS A 38 -0.46 17.60 -1.04
CA LYS A 38 0.15 18.74 -1.72
C LYS A 38 -0.03 18.70 -3.23
N MET A 39 0.06 17.51 -3.85
CA MET A 39 -0.20 17.37 -5.27
C MET A 39 -1.68 17.62 -5.61
N SER A 40 -2.62 17.24 -4.75
CA SER A 40 -4.05 17.46 -4.97
C SER A 40 -4.46 18.93 -4.84
N GLU A 41 -3.69 19.75 -4.12
CA GLU A 41 -3.90 21.21 -4.01
C GLU A 41 -3.78 21.90 -5.37
N ALA A 42 -2.93 21.39 -6.28
CA ALA A 42 -2.79 21.91 -7.63
C ALA A 42 -4.08 21.82 -8.46
N PHE A 43 -5.03 20.95 -8.06
CA PHE A 43 -6.34 20.81 -8.68
C PHE A 43 -7.44 21.59 -7.93
N GLY A 44 -7.06 22.62 -7.17
CA GLY A 44 -7.99 23.57 -6.51
C GLY A 44 -8.72 23.03 -5.27
N ARG A 45 -8.32 21.85 -4.74
CA ARG A 45 -8.94 21.25 -3.56
C ARG A 45 -7.89 20.72 -2.59
N ASN A 46 -7.81 21.34 -1.41
CA ASN A 46 -7.02 20.77 -0.31
C ASN A 46 -7.69 19.48 0.20
N ARG A 47 -7.09 18.33 -0.12
CA ARG A 47 -7.58 17.00 0.26
C ARG A 47 -6.60 16.24 1.15
N THR A 48 -5.69 16.94 1.80
CA THR A 48 -4.65 16.32 2.63
C THR A 48 -5.26 15.43 3.72
N LEU A 49 -6.34 15.87 4.37
CA LEU A 49 -7.03 15.06 5.38
C LEU A 49 -7.63 13.77 4.79
N LEU A 50 -8.16 13.81 3.57
CA LEU A 50 -8.68 12.61 2.91
C LEU A 50 -7.58 11.60 2.58
N CYS A 51 -6.34 12.07 2.37
CA CYS A 51 -5.19 11.20 2.11
C CYS A 51 -4.75 10.41 3.35
N LEU A 52 -5.14 10.84 4.56
CA LEU A 52 -4.85 10.15 5.81
C LEU A 52 -5.80 8.98 6.08
N ILE A 53 -6.98 8.96 5.48
CA ILE A 53 -7.95 7.88 5.68
C ILE A 53 -7.63 6.73 4.71
N PRO A 54 -7.43 5.48 5.19
CA PRO A 54 -6.92 4.36 4.40
C PRO A 54 -7.61 4.12 3.06
N VAL A 55 -8.94 4.03 3.05
CA VAL A 55 -9.72 3.75 1.84
C VAL A 55 -9.95 5.02 1.03
N VAL A 56 -10.24 6.12 1.71
CA VAL A 56 -10.61 7.40 1.06
C VAL A 56 -9.42 8.04 0.33
N ARG A 57 -8.19 7.75 0.76
CA ARG A 57 -6.95 8.26 0.10
C ARG A 57 -6.84 7.92 -1.39
N TYR A 58 -7.51 6.88 -1.84
CA TYR A 58 -7.49 6.50 -3.26
C TYR A 58 -8.22 7.50 -4.16
N VAL A 59 -9.14 8.30 -3.60
CA VAL A 59 -9.83 9.36 -4.35
C VAL A 59 -8.86 10.50 -4.75
N PRO A 60 -8.12 11.15 -3.81
CA PRO A 60 -7.14 12.15 -4.19
C PRO A 60 -5.96 11.56 -4.98
N LEU A 61 -5.57 10.31 -4.69
CA LEU A 61 -4.53 9.64 -5.47
C LEU A 61 -4.97 9.39 -6.92
N GLY A 62 -6.19 8.92 -7.14
CA GLY A 62 -6.78 8.78 -8.48
C GLY A 62 -6.86 10.10 -9.24
N LEU A 63 -7.15 11.22 -8.55
CA LEU A 63 -7.13 12.56 -9.14
C LEU A 63 -5.71 12.95 -9.62
N VAL A 64 -4.70 12.73 -8.79
CA VAL A 64 -3.29 13.03 -9.12
C VAL A 64 -2.79 12.15 -10.27
N ILE A 65 -3.10 10.84 -10.25
CA ILE A 65 -2.71 9.88 -11.28
C ILE A 65 -3.34 10.25 -12.63
N SER A 66 -4.62 10.58 -12.65
CA SER A 66 -5.38 10.91 -13.86
C SER A 66 -5.09 12.30 -14.42
N ASN A 67 -4.32 13.12 -13.69
CA ASN A 67 -4.10 14.54 -14.02
C ASN A 67 -5.41 15.34 -14.17
N GLY A 68 -6.41 15.02 -13.36
CA GLY A 68 -7.71 15.68 -13.36
C GLY A 68 -8.77 15.06 -14.30
N ARG A 69 -8.40 14.34 -15.34
CA ARG A 69 -9.34 13.77 -16.35
C ARG A 69 -10.41 12.89 -15.70
N ARG A 70 -11.69 13.26 -15.83
CA ARG A 70 -12.83 12.63 -15.11
C ARG A 70 -12.91 11.11 -15.33
N ALA A 71 -12.91 10.63 -16.56
CA ALA A 71 -13.03 9.21 -16.87
C ALA A 71 -11.84 8.40 -16.30
N SER A 72 -10.61 8.87 -16.54
CA SER A 72 -9.39 8.24 -16.01
C SER A 72 -9.36 8.24 -14.48
N ARG A 73 -9.83 9.32 -13.83
CA ARG A 73 -9.91 9.42 -12.37
C ARG A 73 -10.81 8.34 -11.77
N VAL A 74 -12.00 8.13 -12.34
CA VAL A 74 -12.93 7.10 -11.85
C VAL A 74 -12.30 5.72 -11.98
N ILE A 75 -11.73 5.41 -13.14
CA ILE A 75 -11.08 4.11 -13.40
C ILE A 75 -9.94 3.87 -12.39
N TRP A 76 -9.02 4.81 -12.23
CA TRP A 76 -7.90 4.65 -11.29
C TRP A 76 -8.37 4.56 -9.84
N THR A 77 -9.34 5.37 -9.44
CA THR A 77 -9.88 5.32 -8.08
C THR A 77 -10.51 3.96 -7.79
N VAL A 78 -11.34 3.46 -8.70
CA VAL A 78 -12.00 2.16 -8.54
C VAL A 78 -10.98 1.02 -8.52
N MET A 79 -10.02 0.99 -9.44
CA MET A 79 -8.95 -0.03 -9.47
C MET A 79 -8.13 -0.04 -8.18
N LEU A 80 -7.75 1.13 -7.68
CA LEU A 80 -6.98 1.25 -6.43
C LEU A 80 -7.79 0.83 -5.20
N MET A 81 -9.08 1.22 -5.15
CA MET A 81 -9.97 0.81 -4.06
C MET A 81 -10.19 -0.70 -4.06
N LEU A 82 -10.54 -1.29 -5.20
CA LEU A 82 -10.79 -2.73 -5.31
C LEU A 82 -9.53 -3.54 -4.94
N SER A 83 -8.37 -3.15 -5.46
CA SER A 83 -7.12 -3.84 -5.13
C SER A 83 -6.73 -3.69 -3.66
N GLY A 84 -6.95 -2.51 -3.06
CA GLY A 84 -6.68 -2.26 -1.64
C GLY A 84 -7.64 -3.01 -0.70
N ILE A 85 -8.93 -3.03 -1.04
CA ILE A 85 -9.94 -3.79 -0.28
C ILE A 85 -9.65 -5.29 -0.40
N GLY A 86 -9.35 -5.79 -1.60
CA GLY A 86 -8.99 -7.18 -1.83
C GLY A 86 -7.78 -7.61 -1.01
N MET A 87 -6.74 -6.78 -0.95
CA MET A 87 -5.57 -7.02 -0.10
C MET A 87 -5.94 -7.05 1.39
N ALA A 88 -6.76 -6.10 1.86
CA ALA A 88 -7.19 -6.05 3.25
C ALA A 88 -8.01 -7.29 3.64
N ILE A 89 -8.95 -7.71 2.79
CA ILE A 89 -9.74 -8.93 3.00
C ILE A 89 -8.83 -10.16 3.04
N ALA A 90 -7.89 -10.30 2.10
CA ALA A 90 -6.96 -11.42 2.08
C ALA A 90 -6.15 -11.53 3.38
N LEU A 91 -5.64 -10.40 3.89
CA LEU A 91 -4.90 -10.37 5.16
C LEU A 91 -5.77 -10.70 6.37
N VAL A 92 -6.99 -10.14 6.43
CA VAL A 92 -7.92 -10.39 7.56
C VAL A 92 -8.36 -11.84 7.60
N LEU A 93 -8.58 -12.47 6.45
CA LEU A 93 -8.97 -13.88 6.39
C LEU A 93 -7.80 -14.84 6.60
N ALA A 94 -6.59 -14.47 6.18
CA ALA A 94 -5.42 -15.32 6.31
C ALA A 94 -5.03 -15.59 7.78
N LEU A 95 -5.16 -14.60 8.66
CA LEU A 95 -4.79 -14.76 10.07
C LEU A 95 -5.61 -15.85 10.80
N PRO A 96 -6.96 -15.81 10.84
CA PRO A 96 -7.74 -16.84 11.52
C PRO A 96 -7.61 -18.20 10.83
N VAL A 97 -7.48 -18.24 9.51
CA VAL A 97 -7.27 -19.51 8.77
C VAL A 97 -5.90 -20.11 9.12
N SER A 98 -4.84 -19.32 9.21
CA SER A 98 -3.52 -19.78 9.64
C SER A 98 -3.57 -20.41 11.04
N VAL A 99 -4.20 -19.71 11.99
CA VAL A 99 -4.36 -20.21 13.37
C VAL A 99 -5.19 -21.50 13.40
N ALA A 100 -6.24 -21.58 12.60
CA ALA A 100 -7.06 -22.79 12.51
C ALA A 100 -6.28 -23.98 11.95
N ILE A 101 -5.46 -23.77 10.90
CA ILE A 101 -4.59 -24.82 10.34
C ILE A 101 -3.56 -25.25 11.38
N ASP A 102 -2.89 -24.32 12.08
CA ASP A 102 -1.89 -24.63 13.11
C ASP A 102 -2.52 -25.48 14.23
N ASN A 103 -3.67 -25.10 14.76
CA ASN A 103 -4.37 -25.86 15.78
C ASN A 103 -4.74 -27.28 15.31
N TYR A 104 -5.19 -27.38 14.06
CA TYR A 104 -5.56 -28.66 13.47
C TYR A 104 -4.36 -29.59 13.26
N THR A 105 -3.22 -29.04 12.84
CA THR A 105 -1.97 -29.80 12.61
C THR A 105 -1.31 -30.31 13.88
N VAL A 106 -1.53 -29.65 15.02
CA VAL A 106 -1.03 -30.11 16.32
C VAL A 106 -1.71 -31.41 16.77
N GLU A 107 -2.98 -31.61 16.41
CA GLU A 107 -3.77 -32.79 16.77
C GLU A 107 -3.61 -33.98 15.81
N LEU A 108 -2.97 -33.78 14.63
CA LEU A 108 -2.83 -34.80 13.60
C LEU A 108 -1.56 -35.67 13.79
N ASP A 109 -1.68 -36.90 13.32
CA ASP A 109 -0.59 -37.87 13.21
C ASP A 109 0.50 -37.35 12.25
N TYR A 110 1.75 -37.82 12.42
CA TYR A 110 2.93 -37.31 11.71
C TYR A 110 2.76 -37.20 10.18
N ASP A 111 2.09 -38.18 9.56
CA ASP A 111 1.86 -38.22 8.13
C ASP A 111 0.87 -37.14 7.63
N MET A 112 -0.03 -36.69 8.49
CA MET A 112 -1.03 -35.66 8.17
C MET A 112 -0.51 -34.23 8.42
N ARG A 113 0.52 -34.07 9.21
CA ARG A 113 1.19 -32.79 9.47
C ARG A 113 1.71 -32.14 8.19
N TYR A 114 2.25 -32.94 7.28
CA TYR A 114 2.74 -32.46 5.99
C TYR A 114 1.65 -31.78 5.16
N ILE A 115 0.42 -32.30 5.20
CA ILE A 115 -0.73 -31.70 4.49
C ILE A 115 -1.06 -30.34 5.08
N GLY A 116 -1.04 -30.19 6.40
CA GLY A 116 -1.29 -28.90 7.07
C GLY A 116 -0.24 -27.85 6.71
N GLU A 117 1.03 -28.20 6.72
CA GLU A 117 2.14 -27.32 6.34
C GLU A 117 2.03 -26.90 4.85
N ALA A 118 1.65 -27.83 3.98
CA ALA A 118 1.42 -27.54 2.56
C ALA A 118 0.23 -26.58 2.36
N MET A 119 -0.87 -26.77 3.09
CA MET A 119 -2.03 -25.88 3.06
C MET A 119 -1.67 -24.47 3.56
N GLN A 120 -0.92 -24.36 4.64
CA GLN A 120 -0.46 -23.09 5.19
C GLN A 120 0.46 -22.36 4.20
N THR A 121 1.40 -23.09 3.60
CA THR A 121 2.29 -22.54 2.57
C THR A 121 1.50 -22.04 1.35
N ALA A 122 0.55 -22.83 0.85
CA ALA A 122 -0.31 -22.44 -0.26
C ALA A 122 -1.13 -21.18 0.05
N MET A 123 -1.69 -21.08 1.25
CA MET A 123 -2.42 -19.90 1.70
C MET A 123 -1.54 -18.65 1.69
N TRP A 124 -0.33 -18.72 2.26
CA TRP A 124 0.59 -17.58 2.27
C TRP A 124 1.07 -17.20 0.87
N CYS A 125 1.24 -18.18 -0.04
CA CYS A 125 1.51 -17.91 -1.45
C CYS A 125 0.37 -17.12 -2.12
N ILE A 126 -0.88 -17.46 -1.83
CA ILE A 126 -2.05 -16.73 -2.34
C ILE A 126 -2.07 -15.29 -1.79
N VAL A 127 -1.86 -15.12 -0.49
CA VAL A 127 -1.78 -13.79 0.14
C VAL A 127 -0.65 -12.96 -0.49
N ALA A 128 0.53 -13.54 -0.66
CA ALA A 128 1.67 -12.88 -1.29
C ALA A 128 1.35 -12.43 -2.73
N LEU A 129 0.65 -13.26 -3.50
CA LEU A 129 0.22 -12.94 -4.86
C LEU A 129 -0.79 -11.78 -4.87
N VAL A 130 -1.77 -11.77 -3.96
CA VAL A 130 -2.73 -10.65 -3.84
C VAL A 130 -2.03 -9.35 -3.46
N VAL A 131 -1.09 -9.41 -2.51
CA VAL A 131 -0.26 -8.25 -2.12
C VAL A 131 0.58 -7.75 -3.29
N LEU A 132 1.18 -8.66 -4.07
CA LEU A 132 1.97 -8.32 -5.25
C LEU A 132 1.10 -7.63 -6.32
N VAL A 133 -0.10 -8.13 -6.60
CA VAL A 133 -1.05 -7.49 -7.52
C VAL A 133 -1.41 -6.09 -7.06
N TRP A 134 -1.75 -5.93 -5.78
CA TRP A 134 -2.05 -4.60 -5.21
C TRP A 134 -0.86 -3.64 -5.34
N ARG A 135 0.35 -4.10 -5.02
CA ARG A 135 1.59 -3.30 -5.15
C ARG A 135 1.86 -2.91 -6.59
N THR A 136 1.61 -3.81 -7.54
CA THR A 136 1.80 -3.55 -8.97
C THR A 136 0.83 -2.50 -9.49
N VAL A 137 -0.46 -2.60 -9.14
CA VAL A 137 -1.48 -1.60 -9.51
C VAL A 137 -1.13 -0.23 -8.92
N LEU A 138 -0.74 -0.18 -7.64
CA LEU A 138 -0.34 1.05 -6.97
C LEU A 138 0.91 1.66 -7.62
N SER A 139 1.91 0.85 -7.93
CA SER A 139 3.16 1.29 -8.57
C SER A 139 2.92 1.76 -10.00
N ALA A 140 2.07 1.10 -10.78
CA ALA A 140 1.67 1.55 -12.11
C ALA A 140 0.98 2.94 -12.06
N GLY A 141 0.13 3.17 -11.07
CA GLY A 141 -0.46 4.49 -10.82
C GLY A 141 0.61 5.54 -10.49
N HIS A 142 1.52 5.24 -9.58
CA HIS A 142 2.61 6.15 -9.23
C HIS A 142 3.56 6.41 -10.41
N LEU A 143 3.83 5.42 -11.26
CA LEU A 143 4.66 5.56 -12.44
C LEU A 143 4.13 6.66 -13.37
N THR A 144 2.82 6.78 -13.54
CA THR A 144 2.23 7.85 -14.36
C THR A 144 2.53 9.25 -13.79
N VAL A 145 2.57 9.38 -12.46
CA VAL A 145 2.96 10.61 -11.76
C VAL A 145 4.46 10.87 -11.91
N TYR A 146 5.29 9.84 -11.74
CA TYR A 146 6.74 9.96 -11.83
C TYR A 146 7.21 10.36 -13.23
N LEU A 147 6.59 9.83 -14.29
CA LEU A 147 6.87 10.18 -15.68
C LEU A 147 6.64 11.66 -15.98
N ARG A 148 5.77 12.33 -15.22
CA ARG A 148 5.52 13.78 -15.34
C ARG A 148 6.51 14.63 -14.54
N CYS A 149 7.00 14.10 -13.42
CA CYS A 149 7.80 14.87 -12.45
C CYS A 149 9.31 14.62 -12.53
N PHE A 150 9.73 13.48 -13.09
CA PHE A 150 11.13 13.05 -13.14
C PHE A 150 11.58 12.73 -14.57
N LYS A 151 12.89 12.58 -14.77
CA LYS A 151 13.44 12.06 -16.03
C LYS A 151 12.92 10.64 -16.27
N LYS A 152 12.63 10.29 -17.53
CA LYS A 152 11.98 9.00 -17.90
C LYS A 152 12.66 7.78 -17.27
N TRP A 153 13.99 7.69 -17.33
CA TRP A 153 14.73 6.56 -16.76
C TRP A 153 14.53 6.45 -15.22
N LEU A 154 14.59 7.59 -14.51
CA LEU A 154 14.41 7.63 -13.06
C LEU A 154 12.97 7.27 -12.67
N ALA A 155 11.99 7.75 -13.44
CA ALA A 155 10.58 7.41 -13.23
C ALA A 155 10.33 5.91 -13.36
N VAL A 156 10.92 5.26 -14.37
CA VAL A 156 10.81 3.80 -14.57
C VAL A 156 11.48 3.05 -13.41
N VAL A 157 12.70 3.45 -13.01
CA VAL A 157 13.38 2.83 -11.86
C VAL A 157 12.55 2.96 -10.59
N LEU A 158 12.02 4.15 -10.28
CA LEU A 158 11.16 4.38 -9.11
C LEU A 158 9.85 3.56 -9.19
N GLY A 159 9.27 3.42 -10.38
CA GLY A 159 8.09 2.61 -10.62
C GLY A 159 8.35 1.12 -10.37
N VAL A 160 9.41 0.58 -10.92
CA VAL A 160 9.78 -0.84 -10.74
C VAL A 160 10.16 -1.11 -9.28
N CYS A 161 11.01 -0.28 -8.68
CA CYS A 161 11.38 -0.40 -7.28
C CYS A 161 10.17 -0.26 -6.36
N GLY A 162 9.15 0.53 -6.75
CA GLY A 162 7.92 0.74 -5.99
C GLY A 162 7.08 -0.52 -5.80
N VAL A 163 7.25 -1.55 -6.64
CA VAL A 163 6.58 -2.84 -6.46
C VAL A 163 7.12 -3.56 -5.22
N VAL A 164 8.42 -3.55 -5.00
CA VAL A 164 9.08 -4.27 -3.89
C VAL A 164 9.34 -3.35 -2.70
N LEU A 165 9.89 -2.16 -2.94
CA LEU A 165 10.31 -1.23 -1.91
C LEU A 165 9.27 -0.11 -1.68
N PRO A 166 9.15 0.43 -0.46
CA PRO A 166 8.26 1.55 -0.15
C PRO A 166 8.85 2.89 -0.60
N VAL A 167 9.21 3.03 -1.89
CA VAL A 167 9.80 4.26 -2.43
C VAL A 167 8.77 5.36 -2.71
N ALA A 168 7.49 4.98 -2.84
CA ALA A 168 6.40 5.91 -3.17
C ALA A 168 6.27 7.10 -2.20
N PRO A 169 6.38 6.95 -0.86
CA PRO A 169 6.31 8.08 0.06
C PRO A 169 7.35 9.16 -0.25
N PHE A 170 8.58 8.77 -0.46
CA PHE A 170 9.69 9.70 -0.75
C PHE A 170 9.58 10.32 -2.14
N ALA A 171 9.25 9.50 -3.14
CA ALA A 171 9.13 9.96 -4.52
C ALA A 171 7.95 10.92 -4.70
N LEU A 172 6.79 10.66 -4.08
CA LEU A 172 5.64 11.57 -4.12
C LEU A 172 5.92 12.89 -3.41
N LEU A 173 6.59 12.84 -2.25
CA LEU A 173 6.97 14.05 -1.54
C LEU A 173 7.98 14.88 -2.35
N ALA A 174 8.97 14.24 -2.96
CA ALA A 174 9.93 14.89 -3.84
C ALA A 174 9.27 15.48 -5.10
N ALA A 175 8.30 14.76 -5.69
CA ALA A 175 7.53 15.23 -6.83
C ALA A 175 6.69 16.47 -6.47
N ALA A 176 6.06 16.48 -5.29
CA ALA A 176 5.29 17.61 -4.80
C ALA A 176 6.12 18.88 -4.61
N HIS A 177 7.42 18.75 -4.27
CA HIS A 177 8.33 19.90 -4.13
C HIS A 177 8.88 20.39 -5.47
N ARG A 178 9.03 19.52 -6.47
CA ARG A 178 9.71 19.86 -7.74
C ARG A 178 8.80 20.52 -8.77
N ARG A 179 7.49 20.37 -8.68
CA ARG A 179 6.60 20.86 -9.72
C ARG A 179 5.34 21.50 -9.17
N LYS A 180 5.06 22.73 -9.64
CA LYS A 180 3.68 23.22 -9.72
C LYS A 180 2.98 22.36 -10.78
N ILE A 181 2.21 21.36 -10.34
CA ILE A 181 1.34 20.60 -11.22
C ILE A 181 0.27 21.58 -11.69
N SER A 182 0.34 21.97 -12.96
CA SER A 182 -0.71 22.78 -13.59
C SER A 182 -1.79 21.85 -14.08
N PRO A 183 -3.07 22.07 -13.76
CA PRO A 183 -4.17 21.37 -14.42
C PRO A 183 -4.10 21.58 -15.94
N ASP A 184 -4.54 20.57 -16.70
CA ASP A 184 -4.61 20.65 -18.14
C ASP A 184 -5.48 21.85 -18.54
N PRO A 185 -5.03 22.75 -19.45
CA PRO A 185 -5.81 23.93 -19.86
C PRO A 185 -7.23 23.59 -20.35
N ALA A 186 -7.40 22.43 -20.96
CA ALA A 186 -8.71 21.94 -21.41
C ALA A 186 -9.73 21.70 -20.28
N GLU A 187 -9.29 21.53 -19.02
CA GLU A 187 -10.19 21.33 -17.87
C GLU A 187 -10.64 22.66 -17.23
N LYS A 188 -9.97 23.76 -17.53
CA LYS A 188 -10.40 25.09 -17.07
C LYS A 188 -11.62 25.57 -17.84
N GLU A 189 -11.73 25.21 -19.13
CA GLU A 189 -12.86 25.58 -19.97
C GLU A 189 -14.15 24.79 -19.68
N GLU A 190 -14.04 23.57 -19.09
CA GLU A 190 -15.22 22.80 -18.70
C GLU A 190 -15.73 23.12 -17.27
N ALA A 191 -15.01 23.95 -16.52
CA ALA A 191 -15.34 24.29 -15.12
C ALA A 191 -15.94 25.70 -14.98
N GLU A 192 -15.89 26.52 -16.03
CA GLU A 192 -16.58 27.81 -16.17
C GLU A 192 -17.95 27.60 -16.86
#